data_564c68bc45bbca5f025ec84f09b3d0d5
#
_entry.id   564c68bc45bbca5f025ec84f09b3d0d5
#
_cell.length_a   1.000
_cell.length_b   1.000
_cell.length_c   1.000
_cell.angle_alpha   90.00
_cell.angle_beta   90.00
_cell.angle_gamma   90.00
#
_symmetry.space_group_name_H-M   'P 1'
#
loop_
_entity.id
_entity.type
_entity.pdbx_description
1 polymer ?
#
loop_
_entity_poly.entity_id
_entity_poly.type
_entity_poly.pdbx_seq_one_letter_code
_entity_poly.pdbx_strand_id
1 'polypeptide(L)'
;AGKLHAIAQDLALIQAMGVKLVLVHGFRPQVNEQLQAKGHEARYSHGIRITDSVALDCAQEAAGQLRYEIEAAFSQGLPNTPMAGATVRIISGNFLTARPVGIMDGVDFQHSGLVRKVDTAGITRTLDMGALVLLSPFNYSPTGEAFNLSMEEVATSVAIELQADKLIFMTEVPGIRIQPGEPASDDNPIDTELPLAAAQALLKQLPPAQVPTDTGFYLQHCVKACKAGVERSHILPFKTDGALLLEIYVHDGIGTMVIDEK
;
A
#
# COMPACT_ATOMS: atom_id res chain seq x y z
N ALA A 1 -4.22 5.28 -17.27
CA ALA A 1 -3.87 6.72 -17.16
C ALA A 1 -4.91 7.51 -16.34
N GLY A 2 -6.22 7.38 -16.61
CA GLY A 2 -7.25 8.18 -15.95
C GLY A 2 -7.34 8.03 -14.43
N LYS A 3 -7.24 6.81 -13.90
CA LYS A 3 -7.34 6.54 -12.45
C LYS A 3 -6.15 7.12 -11.67
N LEU A 4 -4.95 6.99 -12.17
CA LEU A 4 -3.76 7.56 -11.51
C LEU A 4 -3.88 9.08 -11.41
N HIS A 5 -4.36 9.72 -12.47
CA HIS A 5 -4.56 11.17 -12.48
C HIS A 5 -5.62 11.62 -11.45
N ALA A 6 -6.75 10.91 -11.36
CA ALA A 6 -7.79 11.20 -10.36
C ALA A 6 -7.26 11.06 -8.92
N ILE A 7 -6.54 9.99 -8.62
CA ILE A 7 -5.91 9.79 -7.30
C ILE A 7 -4.88 10.89 -7.01
N ALA A 8 -4.06 11.27 -8.00
CA ALA A 8 -3.09 12.34 -7.82
C ALA A 8 -3.77 13.69 -7.48
N GLN A 9 -4.92 13.98 -8.09
CA GLN A 9 -5.72 15.16 -7.75
C GLN A 9 -6.27 15.12 -6.33
N ASP A 10 -6.82 13.97 -5.90
CA ASP A 10 -7.32 13.79 -4.53
C ASP A 10 -6.19 13.98 -3.50
N LEU A 11 -5.03 13.35 -3.73
CA LEU A 11 -3.86 13.48 -2.86
C LEU A 11 -3.31 14.91 -2.82
N ALA A 12 -3.29 15.60 -3.96
CA ALA A 12 -2.87 17.00 -4.02
C ALA A 12 -3.78 17.90 -3.18
N LEU A 13 -5.10 17.66 -3.24
CA LEU A 13 -6.07 18.37 -2.44
C LEU A 13 -5.88 18.12 -0.95
N ILE A 14 -5.70 16.86 -0.55
CA ILE A 14 -5.48 16.46 0.84
C ILE A 14 -4.20 17.11 1.39
N GLN A 15 -3.12 17.09 0.62
CA GLN A 15 -1.84 17.71 1.00
C GLN A 15 -1.99 19.23 1.15
N ALA A 16 -2.74 19.89 0.26
CA ALA A 16 -2.98 21.32 0.34
C ALA A 16 -3.77 21.75 1.60
N MET A 17 -4.51 20.83 2.19
CA MET A 17 -5.17 21.02 3.49
C MET A 17 -4.26 20.74 4.69
N GLY A 18 -2.96 20.54 4.46
CA GLY A 18 -1.94 20.40 5.51
C GLY A 18 -1.69 18.96 5.97
N VAL A 19 -2.28 17.97 5.31
CA VAL A 19 -2.03 16.56 5.64
C VAL A 19 -0.67 16.12 5.09
N LYS A 20 0.16 15.52 5.92
CA LYS A 20 1.43 14.91 5.51
C LYS A 20 1.17 13.56 4.89
N LEU A 21 1.65 13.34 3.67
CA LEU A 21 1.37 12.15 2.89
C LEU A 21 2.63 11.37 2.54
N VAL A 22 2.60 10.07 2.84
CA VAL A 22 3.52 9.08 2.29
C VAL A 22 2.73 8.18 1.34
N LEU A 23 3.09 8.17 0.08
CA LEU A 23 2.48 7.34 -0.96
C LEU A 23 3.37 6.12 -1.22
N VAL A 24 2.82 4.94 -1.05
CA VAL A 24 3.48 3.69 -1.41
C VAL A 24 2.79 3.11 -2.63
N HIS A 25 3.50 3.01 -3.74
CA HIS A 25 2.94 2.40 -4.95
C HIS A 25 3.20 0.89 -4.98
N GLY A 26 2.34 0.15 -5.66
CA GLY A 26 2.56 -1.25 -6.03
C GLY A 26 2.88 -1.37 -7.52
N PHE A 27 3.44 -2.50 -7.93
CA PHE A 27 3.72 -2.80 -9.34
C PHE A 27 3.38 -4.27 -9.71
N ARG A 28 2.58 -4.93 -8.89
CA ARG A 28 2.25 -6.36 -9.10
C ARG A 28 1.65 -6.67 -10.47
N PRO A 29 0.69 -5.88 -10.99
CA PRO A 29 0.14 -6.11 -12.33
C PRO A 29 1.20 -5.99 -13.42
N GLN A 30 2.04 -4.96 -13.37
CA GLN A 30 3.10 -4.71 -14.36
C GLN A 30 4.15 -5.82 -14.37
N VAL A 31 4.56 -6.29 -13.19
CA VAL A 31 5.50 -7.42 -13.08
C VAL A 31 4.88 -8.70 -13.63
N ASN A 32 3.61 -8.97 -13.34
CA ASN A 32 2.91 -10.16 -13.86
C ASN A 32 2.80 -10.13 -15.38
N GLU A 33 2.45 -8.98 -15.96
CA GLU A 33 2.37 -8.78 -17.42
C GLU A 33 3.74 -9.00 -18.09
N GLN A 34 4.82 -8.44 -17.53
CA GLN A 34 6.16 -8.62 -18.05
C GLN A 34 6.64 -10.08 -17.94
N LEU A 35 6.36 -10.75 -16.81
CA LEU A 35 6.68 -12.17 -16.65
C LEU A 35 5.96 -13.02 -17.70
N GLN A 36 4.67 -12.78 -17.89
CA GLN A 36 3.88 -13.48 -18.91
C GLN A 36 4.43 -13.26 -20.33
N ALA A 37 4.81 -12.02 -20.65
CA ALA A 37 5.42 -11.69 -21.94
C ALA A 37 6.77 -12.39 -22.16
N LYS A 38 7.52 -12.66 -21.08
CA LYS A 38 8.78 -13.43 -21.09
C LYS A 38 8.58 -14.94 -20.99
N GLY A 39 7.32 -15.43 -20.95
CA GLY A 39 6.99 -16.87 -20.83
C GLY A 39 7.21 -17.44 -19.42
N HIS A 40 7.22 -16.59 -18.40
CA HIS A 40 7.37 -16.97 -17.00
C HIS A 40 6.05 -16.80 -16.24
N GLU A 41 5.82 -17.68 -15.27
CA GLU A 41 4.66 -17.58 -14.38
C GLU A 41 5.02 -16.88 -13.07
N ALA A 42 4.09 -16.01 -12.60
CA ALA A 42 4.21 -15.42 -11.28
C ALA A 42 3.91 -16.47 -10.20
N ARG A 43 4.83 -16.62 -9.25
CA ARG A 43 4.69 -17.57 -8.13
C ARG A 43 4.56 -16.83 -6.82
N TYR A 44 3.68 -17.34 -5.95
CA TYR A 44 3.42 -16.78 -4.64
C TYR A 44 3.38 -17.88 -3.58
N SER A 45 3.72 -17.51 -2.36
CA SER A 45 3.52 -18.31 -1.16
C SER A 45 3.30 -17.34 0.01
N HIS A 46 2.40 -17.65 0.93
CA HIS A 46 2.06 -16.79 2.08
C HIS A 46 1.69 -15.34 1.69
N GLY A 47 1.10 -15.13 0.51
CA GLY A 47 0.80 -13.80 -0.02
C GLY A 47 2.02 -13.04 -0.56
N ILE A 48 3.22 -13.59 -0.48
CA ILE A 48 4.48 -12.99 -0.93
C ILE A 48 4.90 -13.61 -2.27
N ARG A 49 5.34 -12.78 -3.21
CA ARG A 49 5.92 -13.25 -4.47
C ARG A 49 7.23 -14.00 -4.19
N ILE A 50 7.44 -15.13 -4.85
CA ILE A 50 8.76 -15.75 -4.96
C ILE A 50 9.50 -15.05 -6.11
N THR A 51 10.56 -14.33 -5.79
CA THR A 51 11.23 -13.44 -6.74
C THR A 51 12.56 -14.07 -7.18
N ASP A 52 12.56 -14.74 -8.32
CA ASP A 52 13.78 -15.16 -9.01
C ASP A 52 14.45 -13.96 -9.73
N SER A 53 15.58 -14.18 -10.39
CA SER A 53 16.30 -13.11 -11.08
C SER A 53 15.48 -12.43 -12.18
N VAL A 54 14.66 -13.19 -12.91
CA VAL A 54 13.80 -12.63 -13.98
C VAL A 54 12.69 -11.76 -13.38
N ALA A 55 12.08 -12.23 -12.29
CA ALA A 55 11.07 -11.44 -11.58
C ALA A 55 11.66 -10.19 -10.92
N LEU A 56 12.91 -10.24 -10.44
CA LEU A 56 13.60 -9.10 -9.88
C LEU A 56 13.86 -8.02 -10.94
N ASP A 57 14.32 -8.40 -12.13
CA ASP A 57 14.52 -7.49 -13.26
C ASP A 57 13.19 -6.82 -13.66
N CYS A 58 12.11 -7.60 -13.78
CA CYS A 58 10.78 -7.08 -14.04
C CYS A 58 10.31 -6.09 -12.96
N ALA A 59 10.60 -6.37 -11.69
CA ALA A 59 10.25 -5.48 -10.58
C ALA A 59 11.02 -4.16 -10.64
N GLN A 60 12.30 -4.19 -10.99
CA GLN A 60 13.12 -2.99 -11.16
C GLN A 60 12.62 -2.11 -12.30
N GLU A 61 12.33 -2.71 -13.46
CA GLU A 61 11.80 -2.01 -14.63
C GLU A 61 10.43 -1.37 -14.30
N ALA A 62 9.52 -2.13 -13.68
CA ALA A 62 8.20 -1.65 -13.30
C ALA A 62 8.26 -0.53 -12.25
N ALA A 63 9.16 -0.63 -11.27
CA ALA A 63 9.36 0.41 -10.26
C ALA A 63 9.83 1.72 -10.87
N GLY A 64 10.78 1.66 -11.80
CA GLY A 64 11.29 2.83 -12.52
C GLY A 64 10.22 3.49 -13.39
N GLN A 65 9.48 2.72 -14.16
CA GLN A 65 8.41 3.22 -15.01
C GLN A 65 7.31 3.90 -14.19
N LEU A 66 6.79 3.22 -13.16
CA LEU A 66 5.70 3.76 -12.33
C LEU A 66 6.12 5.02 -11.57
N ARG A 67 7.36 5.10 -11.10
CA ARG A 67 7.86 6.32 -10.48
C ARG A 67 7.67 7.53 -11.38
N TYR A 68 8.11 7.45 -12.64
CA TYR A 68 7.99 8.56 -13.58
C TYR A 68 6.54 8.83 -14.00
N GLU A 69 5.71 7.81 -14.12
CA GLU A 69 4.28 7.98 -14.39
C GLU A 69 3.57 8.73 -13.24
N ILE A 70 3.93 8.41 -11.99
CA ILE A 70 3.39 9.10 -10.81
C ILE A 70 3.91 10.54 -10.73
N GLU A 71 5.20 10.77 -10.93
CA GLU A 71 5.77 12.12 -10.98
C GLU A 71 5.08 12.97 -12.07
N ALA A 72 4.83 12.41 -13.25
CA ALA A 72 4.12 13.09 -14.33
C ALA A 72 2.69 13.45 -13.94
N ALA A 73 1.96 12.55 -13.26
CA ALA A 73 0.59 12.80 -12.80
C ALA A 73 0.53 13.98 -11.81
N PHE A 74 1.47 14.07 -10.88
CA PHE A 74 1.56 15.20 -9.94
C PHE A 74 2.10 16.49 -10.56
N SER A 75 2.81 16.41 -11.68
CA SER A 75 3.34 17.57 -12.39
C SER A 75 2.28 18.32 -13.21
N GLN A 76 1.12 17.72 -13.45
CA GLN A 76 0.03 18.38 -14.20
C GLN A 76 -0.71 19.45 -13.40
N GLY A 77 -0.49 19.53 -12.09
CA GLY A 77 -1.23 20.44 -11.21
C GLY A 77 -2.71 20.08 -11.08
N LEU A 78 -3.52 21.06 -10.65
CA LEU A 78 -4.96 20.93 -10.49
C LEU A 78 -5.69 21.87 -11.46
N PRO A 79 -5.66 21.63 -12.79
CA PRO A 79 -6.28 22.52 -13.76
C PRO A 79 -7.78 22.66 -13.49
N ASN A 80 -8.33 23.84 -13.79
CA ASN A 80 -9.75 24.15 -13.58
C ASN A 80 -10.25 24.14 -12.12
N THR A 81 -9.36 24.25 -11.16
CA THR A 81 -9.68 24.40 -9.74
C THR A 81 -9.11 25.72 -9.20
N PRO A 82 -9.59 26.22 -8.05
CA PRO A 82 -8.97 27.37 -7.37
C PRO A 82 -7.48 27.14 -7.04
N MET A 83 -7.01 25.90 -7.08
CA MET A 83 -5.65 25.47 -6.80
C MET A 83 -4.83 25.20 -8.07
N ALA A 84 -5.23 25.76 -9.23
CA ALA A 84 -4.54 25.55 -10.51
C ALA A 84 -3.03 25.91 -10.50
N GLY A 85 -2.60 26.78 -9.55
CA GLY A 85 -1.20 27.14 -9.35
C GLY A 85 -0.48 26.33 -8.25
N ALA A 86 -1.16 25.40 -7.59
CA ALA A 86 -0.53 24.59 -6.55
C ALA A 86 0.37 23.52 -7.18
N THR A 87 1.63 23.50 -6.76
CA THR A 87 2.60 22.47 -7.15
C THR A 87 2.75 21.47 -6.01
N VAL A 88 2.49 20.20 -6.28
CA VAL A 88 2.82 19.12 -5.35
C VAL A 88 4.23 18.65 -5.68
N ARG A 89 5.14 18.84 -4.73
CA ARG A 89 6.47 18.29 -4.84
C ARG A 89 6.45 16.84 -4.33
N ILE A 90 6.85 15.92 -5.19
CA ILE A 90 6.99 14.51 -4.83
C ILE A 90 8.47 14.14 -4.77
N ILE A 91 8.87 13.46 -3.70
CA ILE A 91 10.25 13.06 -3.48
C ILE A 91 10.30 11.56 -3.19
N SER A 92 11.15 10.86 -3.92
CA SER A 92 11.48 9.45 -3.67
C SER A 92 12.98 9.29 -3.43
N GLY A 93 13.36 8.21 -2.74
CA GLY A 93 14.76 7.93 -2.45
C GLY A 93 14.93 6.63 -1.65
N ASN A 94 16.14 6.40 -1.17
CA ASN A 94 16.52 5.22 -0.41
C ASN A 94 16.18 5.34 1.09
N PHE A 95 14.95 5.69 1.40
CA PHE A 95 14.47 5.81 2.79
C PHE A 95 14.31 4.48 3.52
N LEU A 96 14.35 3.37 2.78
CA LEU A 96 14.14 2.03 3.32
C LEU A 96 15.39 1.17 3.14
N THR A 97 15.68 0.35 4.13
CA THR A 97 16.66 -0.74 4.02
C THR A 97 15.91 -2.06 4.04
N ALA A 98 16.24 -2.95 3.11
CA ALA A 98 15.64 -4.27 2.99
C ALA A 98 16.52 -5.36 3.65
N ARG A 99 15.89 -6.50 3.95
CA ARG A 99 16.51 -7.78 4.27
C ARG A 99 15.78 -8.90 3.54
N PRO A 100 16.44 -10.04 3.24
CA PRO A 100 15.76 -11.16 2.60
C PRO A 100 14.63 -11.72 3.46
N VAL A 101 13.59 -12.28 2.82
CA VAL A 101 12.61 -13.17 3.47
C VAL A 101 13.33 -14.45 3.92
N GLY A 102 14.18 -14.98 3.05
CA GLY A 102 14.88 -16.25 3.27
C GLY A 102 14.01 -17.45 2.92
N ILE A 103 14.19 -18.54 3.68
CA ILE A 103 13.41 -19.78 3.53
C ILE A 103 12.35 -19.82 4.62
N MET A 104 11.09 -20.02 4.22
CA MET A 104 9.95 -20.14 5.12
C MET A 104 9.09 -21.33 4.69
N ASP A 105 8.81 -22.23 5.63
CA ASP A 105 8.06 -23.48 5.39
C ASP A 105 8.59 -24.30 4.19
N GLY A 106 9.93 -24.34 4.04
CA GLY A 106 10.61 -25.07 2.96
C GLY A 106 10.60 -24.36 1.59
N VAL A 107 10.02 -23.15 1.50
CA VAL A 107 10.02 -22.33 0.28
C VAL A 107 11.13 -21.29 0.37
N ASP A 108 12.04 -21.29 -0.61
CA ASP A 108 13.04 -20.24 -0.77
C ASP A 108 12.45 -19.07 -1.55
N PHE A 109 12.38 -17.89 -0.90
CA PHE A 109 11.84 -16.68 -1.48
C PHE A 109 12.85 -15.88 -2.32
N GLN A 110 14.09 -16.33 -2.40
CA GLN A 110 15.18 -15.77 -3.22
C GLN A 110 15.34 -14.25 -2.99
N HIS A 111 15.05 -13.40 -4.02
CA HIS A 111 15.17 -11.95 -3.93
C HIS A 111 13.93 -11.24 -3.37
N SER A 112 13.02 -11.96 -2.74
CA SER A 112 11.93 -11.32 -2.00
C SER A 112 12.43 -10.83 -0.66
N GLY A 113 12.02 -9.62 -0.27
CA GLY A 113 12.51 -8.95 0.91
C GLY A 113 11.41 -8.48 1.85
N LEU A 114 11.85 -8.12 3.05
CA LEU A 114 11.08 -7.45 4.08
C LEU A 114 11.78 -6.15 4.45
N VAL A 115 11.05 -5.21 5.01
CA VAL A 115 11.64 -3.98 5.55
C VAL A 115 12.51 -4.32 6.75
N ARG A 116 13.78 -3.91 6.70
CA ARG A 116 14.72 -4.01 7.83
C ARG A 116 14.72 -2.75 8.69
N LYS A 117 14.71 -1.58 8.02
CA LYS A 117 14.78 -0.28 8.68
C LYS A 117 14.10 0.78 7.83
N VAL A 118 13.45 1.73 8.49
CA VAL A 118 12.87 2.94 7.90
C VAL A 118 13.69 4.14 8.37
N ASP A 119 14.11 5.01 7.46
CA ASP A 119 14.71 6.31 7.80
C ASP A 119 13.61 7.31 8.16
N THR A 120 13.09 7.18 9.36
CA THR A 120 12.02 8.05 9.88
C THR A 120 12.40 9.51 9.88
N ALA A 121 13.66 9.81 10.25
CA ALA A 121 14.17 11.19 10.28
C ALA A 121 14.23 11.82 8.88
N GLY A 122 14.68 11.06 7.88
CA GLY A 122 14.70 11.50 6.48
C GLY A 122 13.32 11.74 5.92
N ILE A 123 12.38 10.81 6.15
CA ILE A 123 10.98 10.95 5.73
C ILE A 123 10.34 12.16 6.40
N THR A 124 10.47 12.30 7.72
CA THR A 124 9.87 13.42 8.47
C THR A 124 10.38 14.76 7.97
N ARG A 125 11.70 14.93 7.79
CA ARG A 125 12.26 16.16 7.21
C ARG A 125 11.69 16.48 5.83
N THR A 126 11.52 15.47 5.00
CA THR A 126 10.95 15.64 3.65
C THR A 126 9.48 16.08 3.72
N LEU A 127 8.70 15.50 4.61
CA LEU A 127 7.30 15.88 4.84
C LEU A 127 7.21 17.30 5.42
N ASP A 128 8.11 17.68 6.33
CA ASP A 128 8.15 19.02 6.96
C ASP A 128 8.51 20.13 5.95
N MET A 129 9.20 19.80 4.88
CA MET A 129 9.42 20.72 3.74
C MET A 129 8.19 20.89 2.84
N GLY A 130 7.08 20.25 3.15
CA GLY A 130 5.86 20.31 2.36
C GLY A 130 5.86 19.40 1.12
N ALA A 131 6.75 18.41 1.07
CA ALA A 131 6.77 17.42 0.00
C ALA A 131 5.93 16.18 0.35
N LEU A 132 5.41 15.51 -0.67
CA LEU A 132 4.88 14.16 -0.59
C LEU A 132 6.04 13.18 -0.75
N VAL A 133 6.14 12.17 0.12
CA VAL A 133 7.15 11.12 -0.02
C VAL A 133 6.58 9.96 -0.81
N LEU A 134 7.27 9.57 -1.89
CA LEU A 134 6.93 8.42 -2.71
C LEU A 134 7.88 7.26 -2.42
N LEU A 135 7.32 6.13 -1.99
CA LEU A 135 8.06 4.91 -1.70
C LEU A 135 7.70 3.79 -2.68
N SER A 136 8.71 3.04 -3.07
CA SER A 136 8.59 1.85 -3.91
C SER A 136 8.79 0.59 -3.06
N PRO A 137 8.17 -0.53 -3.42
CA PRO A 137 8.50 -1.83 -2.83
C PRO A 137 9.80 -2.46 -3.39
N PHE A 138 10.54 -1.77 -4.25
CA PHE A 138 11.87 -2.18 -4.70
C PHE A 138 12.94 -1.45 -3.90
N ASN A 139 13.70 -2.18 -3.07
CA ASN A 139 14.65 -1.59 -2.13
C ASN A 139 15.92 -2.43 -1.99
N TYR A 140 16.91 -1.92 -1.28
CA TYR A 140 18.24 -2.49 -1.18
C TYR A 140 18.59 -2.86 0.27
N SER A 141 19.41 -3.92 0.40
CA SER A 141 20.09 -4.23 1.65
C SER A 141 21.19 -3.20 1.97
N PRO A 142 21.78 -3.23 3.18
CA PRO A 142 22.94 -2.39 3.50
C PRO A 142 24.16 -2.63 2.60
N THR A 143 24.23 -3.80 1.95
CA THR A 143 25.30 -4.17 1.01
C THR A 143 24.97 -3.82 -0.44
N GLY A 144 23.82 -3.22 -0.71
CA GLY A 144 23.38 -2.81 -2.04
C GLY A 144 22.71 -3.91 -2.86
N GLU A 145 22.42 -5.07 -2.26
CA GLU A 145 21.66 -6.13 -2.92
C GLU A 145 20.18 -5.74 -3.03
N ALA A 146 19.61 -5.91 -4.23
CA ALA A 146 18.24 -5.52 -4.52
C ALA A 146 17.24 -6.58 -4.07
N PHE A 147 16.08 -6.12 -3.54
CA PHE A 147 14.97 -6.97 -3.12
C PHE A 147 13.64 -6.40 -3.60
N ASN A 148 12.74 -7.32 -3.96
CA ASN A 148 11.34 -7.05 -4.21
C ASN A 148 10.55 -7.29 -2.91
N LEU A 149 10.01 -6.22 -2.33
CA LEU A 149 9.14 -6.26 -1.16
C LEU A 149 7.67 -6.21 -1.60
N SER A 150 6.74 -6.49 -0.69
CA SER A 150 5.34 -6.18 -0.96
C SER A 150 5.02 -4.72 -0.60
N MET A 151 4.15 -4.09 -1.37
CA MET A 151 3.64 -2.74 -1.09
C MET A 151 3.02 -2.67 0.30
N GLU A 152 2.29 -3.69 0.68
CA GLU A 152 1.58 -3.79 1.95
C GLU A 152 2.54 -3.86 3.14
N GLU A 153 3.63 -4.62 3.01
CA GLU A 153 4.69 -4.67 4.03
C GLU A 153 5.40 -3.32 4.18
N VAL A 154 5.72 -2.66 3.06
CA VAL A 154 6.34 -1.33 3.06
C VAL A 154 5.43 -0.31 3.74
N ALA A 155 4.17 -0.22 3.30
CA ALA A 155 3.21 0.74 3.85
C ALA A 155 2.98 0.53 5.36
N THR A 156 2.82 -0.73 5.78
CA THR A 156 2.61 -1.08 7.18
C THR A 156 3.82 -0.73 8.04
N SER A 157 5.03 -1.10 7.60
CA SER A 157 6.26 -0.81 8.33
C SER A 157 6.51 0.69 8.46
N VAL A 158 6.28 1.45 7.40
CA VAL A 158 6.43 2.92 7.40
C VAL A 158 5.39 3.58 8.30
N ALA A 159 4.12 3.15 8.25
CA ALA A 159 3.07 3.68 9.10
C ALA A 159 3.38 3.45 10.59
N ILE A 160 3.87 2.27 10.95
CA ILE A 160 4.26 1.93 12.33
C ILE A 160 5.44 2.80 12.79
N GLU A 161 6.51 2.85 12.02
CA GLU A 161 7.73 3.58 12.40
C GLU A 161 7.52 5.10 12.48
N LEU A 162 6.65 5.65 11.64
CA LEU A 162 6.27 7.07 11.68
C LEU A 162 5.17 7.37 12.70
N GLN A 163 4.57 6.35 13.32
CA GLN A 163 3.37 6.49 14.16
C GLN A 163 2.29 7.31 13.43
N ALA A 164 1.96 6.86 12.23
CA ALA A 164 0.99 7.53 11.38
C ALA A 164 -0.41 7.50 12.01
N ASP A 165 -1.19 8.56 11.85
CA ASP A 165 -2.58 8.61 12.30
C ASP A 165 -3.45 7.60 11.53
N LYS A 166 -3.15 7.42 10.24
CA LYS A 166 -3.91 6.53 9.35
C LYS A 166 -2.99 5.75 8.41
N LEU A 167 -3.28 4.46 8.25
CA LEU A 167 -2.79 3.62 7.17
C LEU A 167 -3.96 3.32 6.23
N ILE A 168 -3.82 3.61 4.94
CA ILE A 168 -4.90 3.41 3.97
C ILE A 168 -4.42 2.53 2.84
N PHE A 169 -5.08 1.38 2.65
CA PHE A 169 -4.90 0.53 1.49
C PHE A 169 -6.01 0.80 0.47
N MET A 170 -5.62 1.21 -0.73
CA MET A 170 -6.53 1.29 -1.88
C MET A 170 -6.40 0.00 -2.69
N THR A 171 -7.44 -0.80 -2.70
CA THR A 171 -7.39 -2.18 -3.20
C THR A 171 -8.55 -2.49 -4.15
N GLU A 172 -8.46 -3.60 -4.86
CA GLU A 172 -9.60 -4.13 -5.61
C GLU A 172 -10.65 -4.76 -4.69
N VAL A 173 -10.27 -5.11 -3.46
CA VAL A 173 -11.18 -5.58 -2.41
C VAL A 173 -11.97 -4.39 -1.88
N PRO A 174 -13.30 -4.41 -1.91
CA PRO A 174 -14.11 -3.25 -1.51
C PRO A 174 -14.10 -2.99 0.00
N GLY A 175 -13.65 -3.95 0.81
CA GLY A 175 -13.63 -3.93 2.27
C GLY A 175 -13.81 -5.33 2.84
N ILE A 176 -13.94 -5.42 4.14
CA ILE A 176 -14.24 -6.66 4.86
C ILE A 176 -15.75 -6.83 4.96
N ARG A 177 -16.26 -8.02 4.71
CA ARG A 177 -17.68 -8.34 4.84
C ARG A 177 -17.95 -9.08 6.14
N ILE A 178 -19.17 -8.93 6.67
CA ILE A 178 -19.65 -9.61 7.86
C ILE A 178 -19.48 -11.13 7.72
N GLN A 179 -19.76 -11.68 6.52
CA GLN A 179 -19.55 -13.08 6.20
C GLN A 179 -18.50 -13.20 5.08
N PRO A 180 -17.21 -13.30 5.42
CA PRO A 180 -16.14 -13.43 4.44
C PRO A 180 -16.32 -14.71 3.60
N GLY A 181 -16.06 -14.59 2.29
CA GLY A 181 -16.22 -15.71 1.35
C GLY A 181 -17.60 -15.80 0.70
N GLU A 182 -18.61 -15.18 1.26
CA GLU A 182 -19.94 -15.09 0.67
C GLU A 182 -20.04 -13.92 -0.34
N PRO A 183 -20.88 -14.04 -1.37
CA PRO A 183 -21.07 -12.95 -2.32
C PRO A 183 -21.67 -11.71 -1.65
N ALA A 184 -21.42 -10.54 -2.24
CA ALA A 184 -22.04 -9.30 -1.78
C ALA A 184 -23.56 -9.36 -1.95
N SER A 185 -24.28 -9.08 -0.88
CA SER A 185 -25.74 -8.96 -0.86
C SER A 185 -26.14 -7.97 0.22
N ASP A 186 -27.42 -7.59 0.24
CA ASP A 186 -27.96 -6.74 1.32
C ASP A 186 -27.85 -7.43 2.70
N ASP A 187 -27.82 -8.76 2.73
CA ASP A 187 -27.65 -9.56 3.95
C ASP A 187 -26.18 -9.76 4.33
N ASN A 188 -25.25 -9.39 3.47
CA ASN A 188 -23.80 -9.47 3.71
C ASN A 188 -23.09 -8.16 3.28
N PRO A 189 -23.39 -7.04 3.97
CA PRO A 189 -22.77 -5.76 3.69
C PRO A 189 -21.29 -5.73 4.08
N ILE A 190 -20.60 -4.65 3.73
CA ILE A 190 -19.25 -4.35 4.22
C ILE A 190 -19.35 -3.85 5.66
N ASP A 191 -18.50 -4.40 6.55
CA ASP A 191 -18.26 -3.82 7.87
C ASP A 191 -17.48 -2.51 7.70
N THR A 192 -18.13 -1.38 7.97
CA THR A 192 -17.51 -0.07 7.82
C THR A 192 -16.54 0.25 8.97
N GLU A 193 -16.81 -0.30 10.16
CA GLU A 193 -15.96 -0.14 11.33
C GLU A 193 -15.78 -1.49 12.03
N LEU A 194 -14.53 -1.90 12.17
CA LEU A 194 -14.13 -3.19 12.73
C LEU A 194 -13.18 -2.98 13.91
N PRO A 195 -13.64 -3.16 15.15
CA PRO A 195 -12.78 -3.10 16.32
C PRO A 195 -11.60 -4.07 16.20
N LEU A 196 -10.43 -3.67 16.66
CA LEU A 196 -9.20 -4.47 16.56
C LEU A 196 -9.37 -5.89 17.09
N ALA A 197 -10.08 -6.08 18.21
CA ALA A 197 -10.37 -7.39 18.77
C ALA A 197 -11.21 -8.26 17.82
N ALA A 198 -12.22 -7.68 17.17
CA ALA A 198 -13.05 -8.36 16.18
C ALA A 198 -12.24 -8.69 14.91
N ALA A 199 -11.41 -7.77 14.45
CA ALA A 199 -10.50 -7.99 13.32
C ALA A 199 -9.54 -9.15 13.56
N GLN A 200 -8.99 -9.26 14.78
CA GLN A 200 -8.12 -10.37 15.19
C GLN A 200 -8.88 -11.70 15.25
N ALA A 201 -10.12 -11.70 15.76
CA ALA A 201 -10.95 -12.90 15.81
C ALA A 201 -11.29 -13.39 14.39
N LEU A 202 -11.66 -12.47 13.51
CA LEU A 202 -11.95 -12.75 12.11
C LEU A 202 -10.71 -13.30 11.37
N LEU A 203 -9.54 -12.70 11.58
CA LEU A 203 -8.30 -13.15 10.96
C LEU A 203 -7.94 -14.60 11.31
N LYS A 204 -8.29 -15.06 12.52
CA LYS A 204 -8.10 -16.47 12.93
C LYS A 204 -9.06 -17.44 12.23
N GLN A 205 -10.18 -16.97 11.73
CA GLN A 205 -11.20 -17.78 11.04
C GLN A 205 -10.94 -17.85 9.53
N LEU A 206 -10.25 -16.84 8.97
CA LEU A 206 -9.91 -16.82 7.56
C LEU A 206 -8.79 -17.85 7.27
N PRO A 207 -8.81 -18.46 6.07
CA PRO A 207 -7.68 -19.28 5.64
C PRO A 207 -6.42 -18.42 5.52
N PRO A 208 -5.23 -18.99 5.76
CA PRO A 208 -3.97 -18.29 5.53
C PRO A 208 -3.88 -17.76 4.10
N ALA A 209 -3.52 -16.50 3.96
CA ALA A 209 -3.38 -15.86 2.65
C ALA A 209 -2.31 -16.59 1.81
N GLN A 210 -2.65 -16.99 0.60
CA GLN A 210 -1.75 -17.62 -0.36
C GLN A 210 -1.32 -16.63 -1.44
N VAL A 211 -2.22 -15.73 -1.83
CA VAL A 211 -1.99 -14.68 -2.82
C VAL A 211 -2.28 -13.30 -2.21
N PRO A 212 -1.65 -12.24 -2.73
CA PRO A 212 -1.80 -10.90 -2.17
C PRO A 212 -3.21 -10.29 -2.31
N THR A 213 -4.08 -10.89 -3.13
CA THR A 213 -5.48 -10.46 -3.30
C THR A 213 -6.42 -11.06 -2.26
N ASP A 214 -5.93 -11.97 -1.43
CA ASP A 214 -6.75 -12.58 -0.37
C ASP A 214 -7.09 -11.53 0.70
N THR A 215 -8.34 -11.53 1.12
CA THR A 215 -8.86 -10.60 2.14
C THR A 215 -8.05 -10.65 3.42
N GLY A 216 -7.63 -11.83 3.86
CA GLY A 216 -6.79 -12.04 5.03
C GLY A 216 -5.43 -11.34 4.94
N PHE A 217 -4.90 -11.12 3.73
CA PHE A 217 -3.62 -10.45 3.53
C PHE A 217 -3.69 -8.96 3.93
N TYR A 218 -4.71 -8.24 3.50
CA TYR A 218 -4.89 -6.84 3.92
C TYR A 218 -5.28 -6.72 5.39
N LEU A 219 -6.17 -7.58 5.85
CA LEU A 219 -6.62 -7.57 7.24
C LEU A 219 -5.48 -7.80 8.22
N GLN A 220 -4.55 -8.73 7.93
CA GLN A 220 -3.39 -8.96 8.79
C GLN A 220 -2.48 -7.74 8.89
N HIS A 221 -2.31 -6.97 7.80
CA HIS A 221 -1.53 -5.73 7.79
C HIS A 221 -2.21 -4.63 8.59
N CYS A 222 -3.54 -4.47 8.48
CA CYS A 222 -4.32 -3.56 9.31
C CYS A 222 -4.20 -3.88 10.80
N VAL A 223 -4.39 -5.16 11.15
CA VAL A 223 -4.24 -5.63 12.54
C VAL A 223 -2.82 -5.40 13.07
N LYS A 224 -1.79 -5.67 12.26
CA LYS A 224 -0.39 -5.44 12.62
C LYS A 224 -0.13 -3.96 12.91
N ALA A 225 -0.63 -3.07 12.06
CA ALA A 225 -0.44 -1.63 12.20
C ALA A 225 -1.13 -1.09 13.45
N CYS A 226 -2.41 -1.41 13.67
CA CYS A 226 -3.17 -0.95 14.82
C CYS A 226 -2.57 -1.47 16.14
N LYS A 227 -2.16 -2.74 16.21
CA LYS A 227 -1.43 -3.27 17.38
C LYS A 227 -0.14 -2.52 17.71
N ALA A 228 0.51 -1.97 16.72
CA ALA A 228 1.76 -1.23 16.86
C ALA A 228 1.57 0.28 17.09
N GLY A 229 0.32 0.75 17.23
CA GLY A 229 0.01 2.12 17.62
C GLY A 229 -0.49 3.03 16.50
N VAL A 230 -0.65 2.55 15.27
CA VAL A 230 -1.39 3.28 14.23
C VAL A 230 -2.85 3.35 14.65
N GLU A 231 -3.43 4.55 14.76
CA GLU A 231 -4.77 4.72 15.31
C GLU A 231 -5.84 4.02 14.48
N ARG A 232 -5.73 4.13 13.15
CA ARG A 232 -6.73 3.61 12.21
C ARG A 232 -6.07 3.02 10.97
N SER A 233 -6.57 1.90 10.52
CA SER A 233 -6.16 1.30 9.25
C SER A 233 -7.38 1.03 8.37
N HIS A 234 -7.31 1.43 7.10
CA HIS A 234 -8.46 1.42 6.20
C HIS A 234 -8.18 0.53 4.98
N ILE A 235 -9.22 -0.16 4.52
CA ILE A 235 -9.25 -0.89 3.26
C ILE A 235 -10.33 -0.24 2.38
N LEU A 236 -9.92 0.44 1.30
CA LEU A 236 -10.79 1.21 0.44
C LEU A 236 -10.87 0.62 -0.98
N PRO A 237 -12.03 0.72 -1.63
CA PRO A 237 -12.18 0.30 -3.02
C PRO A 237 -11.45 1.26 -3.97
N PHE A 238 -10.45 0.74 -4.68
CA PHE A 238 -9.70 1.50 -5.69
C PHE A 238 -10.58 1.99 -6.86
N LYS A 239 -11.65 1.26 -7.17
CA LYS A 239 -12.51 1.55 -8.34
C LYS A 239 -13.46 2.71 -8.12
N THR A 240 -13.74 3.08 -6.88
CA THR A 240 -14.66 4.18 -6.54
C THR A 240 -13.92 5.51 -6.65
N ASP A 241 -14.42 6.43 -7.47
CA ASP A 241 -13.86 7.76 -7.60
C ASP A 241 -14.14 8.58 -6.34
N GLY A 242 -13.12 9.32 -5.86
CA GLY A 242 -13.24 10.10 -4.64
C GLY A 242 -13.26 9.27 -3.35
N ALA A 243 -13.01 7.95 -3.41
CA ALA A 243 -13.00 7.06 -2.25
C ALA A 243 -12.16 7.59 -1.10
N LEU A 244 -10.98 8.10 -1.41
CA LEU A 244 -10.05 8.63 -0.42
C LEU A 244 -10.58 9.88 0.26
N LEU A 245 -11.18 10.80 -0.50
CA LEU A 245 -11.78 12.02 0.05
C LEU A 245 -13.00 11.72 0.91
N LEU A 246 -13.85 10.79 0.47
CA LEU A 246 -15.01 10.34 1.24
C LEU A 246 -14.57 9.74 2.59
N GLU A 247 -13.56 8.87 2.59
CA GLU A 247 -13.08 8.23 3.82
C GLU A 247 -12.42 9.19 4.81
N ILE A 248 -11.78 10.25 4.31
CA ILE A 248 -11.12 11.23 5.17
C ILE A 248 -12.08 12.26 5.72
N TYR A 249 -13.09 12.67 4.94
CA TYR A 249 -13.93 13.82 5.26
C TYR A 249 -15.41 13.52 5.53
N VAL A 250 -15.88 12.30 5.25
CA VAL A 250 -17.28 11.91 5.48
C VAL A 250 -17.34 10.88 6.62
N HIS A 251 -18.34 11.00 7.46
CA HIS A 251 -18.50 10.14 8.66
C HIS A 251 -18.80 8.67 8.28
N ASP A 252 -19.63 8.49 7.23
CA ASP A 252 -19.99 7.17 6.72
C ASP A 252 -18.99 6.76 5.63
N GLY A 253 -17.90 6.10 6.04
CA GLY A 253 -16.85 5.61 5.13
C GLY A 253 -17.38 4.60 4.11
N ILE A 254 -16.63 4.43 3.02
CA ILE A 254 -17.01 3.53 1.90
C ILE A 254 -16.27 2.19 1.91
N GLY A 255 -15.34 2.02 2.83
CA GLY A 255 -14.55 0.80 3.01
C GLY A 255 -14.65 0.26 4.43
N THR A 256 -13.65 -0.52 4.82
CA THR A 256 -13.53 -1.02 6.19
C THR A 256 -12.43 -0.28 6.92
N MET A 257 -12.74 0.24 8.10
CA MET A 257 -11.78 0.83 9.03
C MET A 257 -11.55 -0.12 10.20
N VAL A 258 -10.30 -0.49 10.44
CA VAL A 258 -9.89 -1.20 11.67
C VAL A 258 -9.40 -0.17 12.67
N ILE A 259 -9.94 -0.20 13.87
CA ILE A 259 -9.66 0.78 14.93
C ILE A 259 -9.35 0.07 16.26
N ASP A 260 -8.36 0.60 17.00
CA ASP A 260 -8.09 0.21 18.38
C ASP A 260 -8.90 1.12 19.33
N GLU A 261 -9.97 0.62 19.86
CA GLU A 261 -10.77 1.28 20.90
C GLU A 261 -9.99 1.24 22.23
N LYS A 262 -9.18 2.26 22.48
CA LYS A 262 -8.53 2.48 23.79
C LYS A 262 -9.40 3.28 24.74
#